data_5b453ccbfb39cbad362dc59619fae8d7
#
_entry.id   5b453ccbfb39cbad362dc59619fae8d7
#
_cell.length_a   1.000
_cell.length_b   1.000
_cell.length_c   1.000
_cell.angle_alpha   90.00
_cell.angle_beta   90.00
_cell.angle_gamma   90.00
#
_symmetry.space_group_name_H-M   'P 1'
#
loop_
_entity.id
_entity.type
_entity.pdbx_description
1 polymer ?
#
loop_
_entity_poly.entity_id
_entity_poly.type
_entity_poly.pdbx_seq_one_letter_code
_entity_poly.pdbx_strand_id
1 'polypeptide(L)'
;MSPRARILLVTASLALALAFVWPLWAVYLHAPQYPEGLGMLIRVNDVTGLKPNDLESINNLNHYIGMKRIEPDSINELRIMPYILAGLMALGLAAAAIGRRWMAKAWILVFAAVAIVGLADFYKWEYDYGHDLDLENAIIKVPGMNYQPPLIGTKQLLNFRATSIPAAGGYALMVSLALGVVAVLLDGRRKPVERTVTVPERRRAAVVL
;
A
#
# COMPACT_ATOMS: atom_id res chain seq x y z
N MET A 1 1.87 4.32 26.04
CA MET A 1 1.76 2.96 25.43
C MET A 1 2.63 1.97 26.19
N SER A 2 2.22 0.71 26.21
CA SER A 2 3.00 -0.38 26.80
C SER A 2 4.28 -0.66 26.00
N PRO A 3 5.35 -1.22 26.59
CA PRO A 3 6.57 -1.58 25.86
C PRO A 3 6.30 -2.51 24.67
N ARG A 4 5.44 -3.51 24.84
CA ARG A 4 5.03 -4.42 23.75
C ARG A 4 4.37 -3.70 22.58
N ALA A 5 3.44 -2.77 22.89
CA ALA A 5 2.77 -1.98 21.85
C ALA A 5 3.75 -1.03 21.12
N ARG A 6 4.74 -0.48 21.84
CA ARG A 6 5.79 0.33 21.21
C ARG A 6 6.67 -0.49 20.28
N ILE A 7 7.09 -1.69 20.70
CA ILE A 7 7.89 -2.60 19.86
C ILE A 7 7.12 -2.94 18.58
N LEU A 8 5.84 -3.31 18.69
CA LEU A 8 5.00 -3.61 17.53
C LEU A 8 4.88 -2.41 16.58
N LEU A 9 4.72 -1.20 17.12
CA LEU A 9 4.63 0.01 16.29
C LEU A 9 5.96 0.34 15.61
N VAL A 10 7.10 0.11 16.28
CA VAL A 10 8.44 0.21 15.66
C VAL A 10 8.58 -0.81 14.53
N THR A 11 8.24 -2.08 14.79
CA THR A 11 8.28 -3.13 13.76
C THR A 11 7.37 -2.80 12.58
N ALA A 12 6.15 -2.31 12.83
CA ALA A 12 5.23 -1.85 11.80
C ALA A 12 5.86 -0.72 10.95
N SER A 13 6.44 0.28 11.61
CA SER A 13 7.06 1.41 10.92
C SER A 13 8.28 0.99 10.09
N LEU A 14 9.12 0.09 10.60
CA LEU A 14 10.28 -0.42 9.87
C LEU A 14 9.89 -1.35 8.72
N ALA A 15 8.77 -2.07 8.83
CA ALA A 15 8.26 -2.91 7.74
C ALA A 15 7.94 -2.10 6.47
N LEU A 16 7.64 -0.79 6.59
CA LEU A 16 7.46 0.10 5.43
C LEU A 16 8.73 0.19 4.56
N ALA A 17 9.91 -0.01 5.14
CA ALA A 17 11.17 -0.02 4.40
C ALA A 17 11.22 -1.12 3.32
N LEU A 18 10.49 -2.22 3.51
CA LEU A 18 10.43 -3.31 2.53
C LEU A 18 9.79 -2.88 1.20
N ALA A 19 8.92 -1.86 1.22
CA ALA A 19 8.34 -1.27 0.02
C ALA A 19 9.35 -0.56 -0.89
N PHE A 20 10.52 -0.16 -0.36
CA PHE A 20 11.61 0.40 -1.16
C PHE A 20 12.45 -0.67 -1.87
N VAL A 21 12.39 -1.92 -1.40
CA VAL A 21 13.15 -3.05 -1.96
C VAL A 21 12.28 -3.87 -2.90
N TRP A 22 11.04 -4.16 -2.50
CA TRP A 22 10.13 -5.02 -3.22
C TRP A 22 9.05 -4.23 -3.97
N PRO A 23 8.58 -4.73 -5.14
CA PRO A 23 7.47 -4.10 -5.85
C PRO A 23 6.20 -4.09 -5.00
N LEU A 24 5.42 -3.01 -5.14
CA LEU A 24 4.15 -2.83 -4.44
C LEU A 24 3.03 -3.62 -5.10
N TRP A 25 3.07 -3.68 -6.44
CA TRP A 25 2.02 -4.28 -7.26
C TRP A 25 2.60 -5.01 -8.46
N ALA A 26 1.87 -5.99 -8.97
CA ALA A 26 2.24 -6.74 -10.17
C ALA A 26 1.02 -6.88 -11.10
N VAL A 27 1.23 -6.64 -12.38
CA VAL A 27 0.26 -6.87 -13.44
C VAL A 27 0.84 -7.88 -14.40
N TYR A 28 0.14 -8.98 -14.64
CA TYR A 28 0.53 -10.04 -15.56
C TYR A 28 -0.39 -10.04 -16.76
N LEU A 29 0.17 -10.20 -17.95
CA LEU A 29 -0.55 -10.28 -19.21
C LEU A 29 -0.21 -11.61 -19.90
N HIS A 30 -1.26 -12.34 -20.29
CA HIS A 30 -1.14 -13.54 -21.12
C HIS A 30 -1.84 -13.26 -22.43
N ALA A 31 -1.07 -13.22 -23.50
CA ALA A 31 -1.54 -12.98 -24.87
C ALA A 31 -1.03 -14.11 -25.79
N PRO A 32 -1.77 -14.46 -26.86
CA PRO A 32 -1.32 -15.50 -27.80
C PRO A 32 0.03 -15.21 -28.45
N GLN A 33 0.39 -13.92 -28.61
CA GLN A 33 1.68 -13.49 -29.16
C GLN A 33 2.84 -13.66 -28.18
N TYR A 34 2.55 -13.82 -26.88
CA TYR A 34 3.51 -13.98 -25.80
C TYR A 34 3.08 -15.15 -24.89
N PRO A 35 3.26 -16.39 -25.36
CA PRO A 35 2.79 -17.57 -24.63
C PRO A 35 3.48 -17.75 -23.26
N GLU A 36 4.70 -17.23 -23.12
CA GLU A 36 5.45 -17.17 -21.85
C GLU A 36 4.89 -16.16 -20.86
N GLY A 37 3.92 -15.34 -21.28
CA GLY A 37 3.36 -14.22 -20.52
C GLY A 37 4.32 -13.04 -20.39
N LEU A 38 3.75 -11.87 -20.19
CA LEU A 38 4.43 -10.62 -19.87
C LEU A 38 4.09 -10.19 -18.45
N GLY A 39 4.97 -9.43 -17.80
CA GLY A 39 4.70 -8.90 -16.48
C GLY A 39 5.21 -7.49 -16.31
N MET A 40 4.48 -6.71 -15.52
CA MET A 40 4.84 -5.36 -15.11
C MET A 40 4.83 -5.28 -13.58
N LEU A 41 5.86 -4.69 -13.01
CA LEU A 41 6.05 -4.49 -11.58
C LEU A 41 6.01 -3.00 -11.27
N ILE A 42 5.07 -2.59 -10.43
CA ILE A 42 4.97 -1.23 -9.94
C ILE A 42 5.71 -1.16 -8.61
N ARG A 43 6.78 -0.37 -8.58
CA ARG A 43 7.60 -0.08 -7.41
C ARG A 43 7.20 1.26 -6.79
N VAL A 44 7.78 1.59 -5.68
CA VAL A 44 7.53 2.86 -4.99
C VAL A 44 7.91 4.09 -5.84
N ASN A 45 8.87 3.94 -6.75
CA ASN A 45 9.46 5.04 -7.54
C ASN A 45 9.64 4.71 -9.03
N ASP A 46 9.14 3.56 -9.49
CA ASP A 46 9.36 3.12 -10.87
C ASP A 46 8.33 2.07 -11.30
N VAL A 47 8.17 1.88 -12.61
CA VAL A 47 7.46 0.75 -13.23
C VAL A 47 8.43 0.00 -14.11
N THR A 48 8.63 -1.28 -13.85
CA THR A 48 9.58 -2.12 -14.57
C THR A 48 8.92 -3.36 -15.15
N GLY A 49 9.50 -3.97 -16.17
CA GLY A 49 9.12 -5.31 -16.61
C GLY A 49 9.48 -6.38 -15.56
N LEU A 50 8.75 -7.48 -15.56
CA LEU A 50 9.09 -8.68 -14.78
C LEU A 50 10.34 -9.34 -15.35
N LYS A 51 10.46 -9.37 -16.69
CA LYS A 51 11.62 -9.79 -17.46
C LYS A 51 12.19 -8.61 -18.26
N PRO A 52 13.42 -8.67 -18.71
CA PRO A 52 13.95 -7.70 -19.67
C PRO A 52 12.99 -7.55 -20.86
N ASN A 53 12.72 -6.33 -21.27
CA ASN A 53 11.83 -5.96 -22.39
C ASN A 53 10.30 -6.20 -22.17
N ASP A 54 9.84 -6.76 -21.05
CA ASP A 54 8.41 -6.97 -20.83
C ASP A 54 7.62 -5.66 -20.91
N LEU A 55 8.12 -4.57 -20.30
CA LEU A 55 7.45 -3.27 -20.34
C LEU A 55 7.38 -2.72 -21.77
N GLU A 56 8.44 -2.89 -22.57
CA GLU A 56 8.44 -2.49 -23.97
C GLU A 56 7.46 -3.34 -24.79
N SER A 57 7.41 -4.64 -24.55
CA SER A 57 6.44 -5.54 -25.20
C SER A 57 5.00 -5.18 -24.84
N ILE A 58 4.74 -4.79 -23.57
CA ILE A 58 3.42 -4.28 -23.13
C ILE A 58 3.10 -2.97 -23.85
N ASN A 59 4.05 -2.05 -23.96
CA ASN A 59 3.88 -0.80 -24.68
C ASN A 59 3.59 -1.00 -26.16
N ASN A 60 4.21 -2.00 -26.80
CA ASN A 60 3.91 -2.36 -28.17
C ASN A 60 2.49 -2.90 -28.32
N LEU A 61 2.03 -3.78 -27.38
CA LEU A 61 0.63 -4.22 -27.37
C LEU A 61 -0.34 -3.04 -27.18
N ASN A 62 -0.02 -2.11 -26.28
CA ASN A 62 -0.81 -0.91 -26.04
C ASN A 62 -0.96 -0.07 -27.32
N HIS A 63 0.11 0.10 -28.08
CA HIS A 63 0.09 0.84 -29.34
C HIS A 63 -0.88 0.22 -30.36
N TYR A 64 -0.93 -1.12 -30.47
CA TYR A 64 -1.83 -1.79 -31.41
C TYR A 64 -3.31 -1.50 -31.14
N ILE A 65 -3.70 -1.29 -29.90
CA ILE A 65 -5.10 -1.07 -29.47
C ILE A 65 -5.39 0.39 -29.09
N GLY A 66 -4.44 1.29 -29.34
CA GLY A 66 -4.59 2.72 -29.09
C GLY A 66 -4.44 3.14 -27.61
N MET A 67 -3.99 2.26 -26.74
CA MET A 67 -3.63 2.64 -25.37
C MET A 67 -2.34 3.46 -25.33
N LYS A 68 -2.24 4.37 -24.37
CA LYS A 68 -1.03 5.17 -24.16
C LYS A 68 0.16 4.30 -23.78
N ARG A 69 1.35 4.77 -24.12
CA ARG A 69 2.61 4.18 -23.65
C ARG A 69 2.76 4.40 -22.13
N ILE A 70 3.19 3.39 -21.43
CA ILE A 70 3.55 3.49 -20.01
C ILE A 70 4.97 4.03 -19.93
N GLU A 71 5.11 5.27 -19.47
CA GLU A 71 6.38 5.95 -19.29
C GLU A 71 6.55 6.31 -17.81
N PRO A 72 7.38 5.57 -17.05
CA PRO A 72 7.52 5.78 -15.61
C PRO A 72 7.88 7.20 -15.22
N ASP A 73 8.73 7.85 -16.01
CA ASP A 73 9.16 9.24 -15.77
C ASP A 73 8.02 10.27 -15.90
N SER A 74 6.95 9.94 -16.58
CA SER A 74 5.78 10.82 -16.76
C SER A 74 4.80 10.73 -15.57
N ILE A 75 4.94 9.70 -14.71
CA ILE A 75 4.02 9.42 -13.60
C ILE A 75 4.51 10.19 -12.35
N ASN A 76 3.84 11.30 -12.04
CA ASN A 76 4.21 12.16 -10.91
C ASN A 76 4.13 11.47 -9.56
N GLU A 77 3.19 10.55 -9.39
CA GLU A 77 2.95 9.76 -8.18
C GLU A 77 4.19 8.95 -7.79
N LEU A 78 4.93 8.40 -8.76
CA LEU A 78 6.16 7.65 -8.52
C LEU A 78 7.29 8.54 -7.95
N ARG A 79 7.27 9.84 -8.23
CA ARG A 79 8.24 10.80 -7.66
C ARG A 79 7.92 11.17 -6.22
N ILE A 80 6.64 11.17 -5.85
CA ILE A 80 6.16 11.62 -4.54
C ILE A 80 6.06 10.46 -3.55
N MET A 81 5.70 9.26 -4.01
CA MET A 81 5.45 8.08 -3.19
C MET A 81 6.59 7.72 -2.23
N PRO A 82 7.90 7.78 -2.62
CA PRO A 82 8.99 7.51 -1.70
C PRO A 82 8.99 8.43 -0.48
N TYR A 83 8.69 9.72 -0.68
CA TYR A 83 8.64 10.71 0.42
C TYR A 83 7.44 10.47 1.33
N ILE A 84 6.29 10.08 0.78
CA ILE A 84 5.11 9.73 1.55
C ILE A 84 5.41 8.54 2.47
N LEU A 85 6.00 7.46 1.94
CA LEU A 85 6.35 6.27 2.71
C LEU A 85 7.43 6.55 3.76
N ALA A 86 8.46 7.34 3.41
CA ALA A 86 9.48 7.77 4.36
C ALA A 86 8.87 8.63 5.49
N GLY A 87 7.95 9.53 5.16
CA GLY A 87 7.20 10.32 6.13
C GLY A 87 6.33 9.46 7.06
N LEU A 88 5.61 8.47 6.52
CA LEU A 88 4.84 7.51 7.32
C LEU A 88 5.73 6.71 8.25
N MET A 89 6.89 6.24 7.78
CA MET A 89 7.87 5.53 8.60
C MET A 89 8.37 6.41 9.75
N ALA A 90 8.76 7.65 9.46
CA ALA A 90 9.23 8.60 10.46
C ALA A 90 8.15 8.94 11.50
N LEU A 91 6.91 9.18 11.06
CA LEU A 91 5.76 9.44 11.94
C LEU A 91 5.46 8.25 12.86
N GLY A 92 5.53 7.02 12.34
CA GLY A 92 5.31 5.82 13.14
C GLY A 92 6.40 5.61 14.20
N LEU A 93 7.67 5.81 13.83
CA LEU A 93 8.80 5.76 14.76
C LEU A 93 8.70 6.86 15.85
N ALA A 94 8.32 8.08 15.46
CA ALA A 94 8.08 9.17 16.41
C ALA A 94 6.92 8.85 17.36
N ALA A 95 5.81 8.30 16.86
CA ALA A 95 4.68 7.87 17.68
C ALA A 95 5.07 6.78 18.69
N ALA A 96 5.91 5.83 18.28
CA ALA A 96 6.45 4.79 19.15
C ALA A 96 7.40 5.37 20.22
N ALA A 97 8.28 6.30 19.86
CA ALA A 97 9.22 6.95 20.77
C ALA A 97 8.48 7.77 21.84
N ILE A 98 7.53 8.61 21.45
CA ILE A 98 6.72 9.42 22.37
C ILE A 98 5.81 8.53 23.22
N GLY A 99 5.30 7.43 22.64
CA GLY A 99 4.50 6.44 23.36
C GLY A 99 3.11 6.89 23.77
N ARG A 100 2.55 7.92 23.12
CA ARG A 100 1.15 8.35 23.33
C ARG A 100 0.23 7.56 22.42
N ARG A 101 -0.80 6.94 23.00
CA ARG A 101 -1.75 6.07 22.26
C ARG A 101 -2.48 6.80 21.14
N TRP A 102 -2.82 8.10 21.33
CA TRP A 102 -3.51 8.87 20.31
C TRP A 102 -2.64 9.08 19.05
N MET A 103 -1.30 9.21 19.21
CA MET A 103 -0.38 9.34 18.07
C MET A 103 -0.32 8.05 17.24
N ALA A 104 -0.35 6.87 17.89
CA ALA A 104 -0.42 5.60 17.17
C ALA A 104 -1.74 5.47 16.40
N LYS A 105 -2.86 5.91 16.98
CA LYS A 105 -4.15 5.96 16.28
C LYS A 105 -4.11 6.93 15.09
N ALA A 106 -3.54 8.12 15.29
CA ALA A 106 -3.40 9.11 14.22
C ALA A 106 -2.54 8.56 13.08
N TRP A 107 -1.43 7.87 13.39
CA TRP A 107 -0.58 7.21 12.39
C TRP A 107 -1.36 6.16 11.58
N ILE A 108 -2.17 5.31 12.24
CA ILE A 108 -3.01 4.32 11.55
C ILE A 108 -3.99 5.01 10.61
N LEU A 109 -4.66 6.09 11.06
CA LEU A 109 -5.62 6.82 10.25
C LEU A 109 -4.95 7.49 9.04
N VAL A 110 -3.80 8.13 9.23
CA VAL A 110 -3.03 8.73 8.13
C VAL A 110 -2.57 7.64 7.15
N PHE A 111 -2.05 6.52 7.65
CA PHE A 111 -1.63 5.42 6.79
C PHE A 111 -2.81 4.83 5.99
N ALA A 112 -3.95 4.58 6.65
CA ALA A 112 -5.16 4.10 5.96
C ALA A 112 -5.65 5.08 4.90
N ALA A 113 -5.64 6.40 5.21
CA ALA A 113 -6.00 7.43 4.25
C ALA A 113 -5.06 7.44 3.04
N VAL A 114 -3.75 7.37 3.25
CA VAL A 114 -2.75 7.28 2.17
C VAL A 114 -2.96 6.03 1.33
N ALA A 115 -3.24 4.88 1.95
CA ALA A 115 -3.50 3.63 1.23
C ALA A 115 -4.77 3.72 0.36
N ILE A 116 -5.85 4.30 0.90
CA ILE A 116 -7.11 4.49 0.15
C ILE A 116 -6.91 5.45 -1.02
N VAL A 117 -6.25 6.58 -0.78
CA VAL A 117 -5.97 7.56 -1.84
C VAL A 117 -5.08 6.95 -2.91
N GLY A 118 -4.03 6.22 -2.53
CA GLY A 118 -3.14 5.54 -3.49
C GLY A 118 -3.86 4.49 -4.33
N LEU A 119 -4.76 3.69 -3.74
CA LEU A 119 -5.57 2.73 -4.50
C LEU A 119 -6.59 3.40 -5.41
N ALA A 120 -7.20 4.51 -4.97
CA ALA A 120 -8.13 5.27 -5.78
C ALA A 120 -7.41 5.94 -6.98
N ASP A 121 -6.22 6.45 -6.76
CA ASP A 121 -5.37 7.03 -7.80
C ASP A 121 -4.91 5.97 -8.80
N PHE A 122 -4.48 4.80 -8.32
CA PHE A 122 -4.12 3.67 -9.17
C PHE A 122 -5.32 3.20 -10.02
N TYR A 123 -6.53 3.10 -9.43
CA TYR A 123 -7.74 2.79 -10.18
C TYR A 123 -8.04 3.83 -11.28
N LYS A 124 -7.88 5.13 -10.93
CA LYS A 124 -8.05 6.22 -11.90
C LYS A 124 -7.05 6.11 -13.06
N TRP A 125 -5.79 5.81 -12.75
CA TRP A 125 -4.75 5.59 -13.74
C TRP A 125 -5.10 4.41 -14.69
N GLU A 126 -5.52 3.26 -14.14
CA GLU A 126 -5.99 2.11 -14.94
C GLU A 126 -7.20 2.47 -15.80
N TYR A 127 -8.12 3.28 -15.26
CA TYR A 127 -9.29 3.76 -15.98
C TYR A 127 -8.89 4.65 -17.17
N ASP A 128 -8.08 5.66 -16.92
CA ASP A 128 -7.63 6.62 -17.94
C ASP A 128 -6.86 5.87 -19.06
N TYR A 129 -5.96 4.94 -18.69
CA TYR A 129 -5.24 4.13 -19.68
C TYR A 129 -6.13 3.21 -20.50
N GLY A 130 -7.17 2.66 -19.91
CA GLY A 130 -8.06 1.71 -20.57
C GLY A 130 -9.18 2.36 -21.41
N HIS A 131 -9.47 3.65 -21.18
CA HIS A 131 -10.60 4.34 -21.85
C HIS A 131 -10.16 5.49 -22.77
N ASP A 132 -9.07 6.18 -22.46
CA ASP A 132 -8.55 7.27 -23.29
C ASP A 132 -7.67 6.70 -24.42
N LEU A 133 -8.34 6.17 -25.45
CA LEU A 133 -7.72 5.44 -26.55
C LEU A 133 -7.51 6.35 -27.76
N ASP A 134 -6.34 6.31 -28.35
CA ASP A 134 -6.06 6.90 -29.67
C ASP A 134 -6.56 5.99 -30.79
N LEU A 135 -7.86 6.09 -31.05
CA LEU A 135 -8.51 5.29 -32.11
C LEU A 135 -8.16 5.78 -33.51
N GLU A 136 -7.54 6.94 -33.71
CA GLU A 136 -7.11 7.39 -35.02
C GLU A 136 -5.90 6.59 -35.49
N ASN A 137 -4.92 6.39 -34.64
CA ASN A 137 -3.66 5.70 -34.93
C ASN A 137 -3.67 4.21 -34.56
N ALA A 138 -4.64 3.75 -33.80
CA ALA A 138 -4.74 2.34 -33.43
C ALA A 138 -4.87 1.42 -34.63
N ILE A 139 -4.13 0.31 -34.65
CA ILE A 139 -4.18 -0.72 -35.69
C ILE A 139 -5.44 -1.56 -35.55
N ILE A 140 -5.80 -1.92 -34.32
CA ILE A 140 -7.00 -2.70 -34.00
C ILE A 140 -8.02 -1.74 -33.36
N LYS A 141 -9.15 -1.54 -34.06
CA LYS A 141 -10.24 -0.66 -33.62
C LYS A 141 -11.50 -1.49 -33.37
N VAL A 142 -11.87 -1.61 -32.08
CA VAL A 142 -13.11 -2.29 -31.70
C VAL A 142 -14.06 -1.27 -31.10
N PRO A 143 -15.14 -0.90 -31.80
CA PRO A 143 -16.07 0.12 -31.33
C PRO A 143 -16.67 -0.22 -29.96
N GLY A 144 -16.62 0.74 -29.01
CA GLY A 144 -17.19 0.59 -27.68
C GLY A 144 -16.36 -0.29 -26.71
N MET A 145 -15.20 -0.79 -27.15
CA MET A 145 -14.31 -1.56 -26.29
C MET A 145 -13.47 -0.64 -25.38
N ASN A 146 -13.26 -1.06 -24.14
CA ASN A 146 -12.24 -0.51 -23.25
C ASN A 146 -11.28 -1.61 -22.83
N TYR A 147 -10.06 -1.22 -22.50
CA TYR A 147 -8.98 -2.15 -22.16
C TYR A 147 -8.51 -1.98 -20.72
N GLN A 148 -9.35 -1.44 -19.83
CA GLN A 148 -9.03 -1.26 -18.42
C GLN A 148 -8.78 -2.62 -17.77
N PRO A 149 -7.57 -2.86 -17.18
CA PRO A 149 -7.30 -4.03 -16.35
C PRO A 149 -8.15 -3.99 -15.07
N PRO A 150 -8.28 -5.11 -14.35
CA PRO A 150 -8.94 -5.08 -13.05
C PRO A 150 -8.00 -4.50 -11.99
N LEU A 151 -8.51 -3.71 -11.05
CA LEU A 151 -7.70 -3.24 -9.92
C LEU A 151 -7.11 -4.43 -9.14
N ILE A 152 -7.93 -5.45 -8.85
CA ILE A 152 -7.50 -6.71 -8.22
C ILE A 152 -8.21 -7.87 -8.91
N GLY A 153 -7.45 -8.93 -9.20
CA GLY A 153 -7.97 -10.15 -9.80
C GLY A 153 -7.62 -10.30 -11.26
N THR A 154 -8.47 -11.01 -12.00
CA THR A 154 -8.22 -11.37 -13.40
C THR A 154 -9.39 -10.95 -14.27
N LYS A 155 -9.10 -10.35 -15.43
CA LYS A 155 -10.08 -9.94 -16.44
C LYS A 155 -9.61 -10.39 -17.83
N GLN A 156 -10.55 -10.91 -18.62
CA GLN A 156 -10.33 -11.19 -20.05
C GLN A 156 -10.57 -9.91 -20.85
N LEU A 157 -9.60 -9.54 -21.66
CA LEU A 157 -9.62 -8.38 -22.55
C LEU A 157 -9.34 -8.86 -23.97
N LEU A 158 -10.38 -9.00 -24.81
CA LEU A 158 -10.29 -9.65 -26.12
C LEU A 158 -9.67 -11.04 -26.02
N ASN A 159 -8.53 -11.26 -26.70
CA ASN A 159 -7.79 -12.52 -26.74
C ASN A 159 -6.66 -12.62 -25.72
N PHE A 160 -6.51 -11.61 -24.82
CA PHE A 160 -5.53 -11.64 -23.76
C PHE A 160 -6.19 -11.56 -22.37
N ARG A 161 -5.45 -11.98 -21.37
CA ARG A 161 -5.89 -12.00 -19.96
C ARG A 161 -4.95 -11.12 -19.15
N ALA A 162 -5.54 -10.16 -18.42
CA ALA A 162 -4.82 -9.33 -17.46
C ALA A 162 -5.11 -9.80 -16.03
N THR A 163 -4.08 -9.96 -15.22
CA THR A 163 -4.15 -10.29 -13.79
C THR A 163 -3.39 -9.24 -13.01
N SER A 164 -4.06 -8.57 -12.07
CA SER A 164 -3.52 -7.49 -11.25
C SER A 164 -3.62 -7.90 -9.77
N ILE A 165 -2.49 -7.89 -9.06
CA ILE A 165 -2.42 -8.34 -7.66
C ILE A 165 -1.36 -7.54 -6.88
N PRO A 166 -1.52 -7.38 -5.54
CA PRO A 166 -0.46 -6.88 -4.68
C PRO A 166 0.79 -7.77 -4.79
N ALA A 167 1.97 -7.15 -4.81
CA ALA A 167 3.24 -7.85 -4.75
C ALA A 167 3.83 -7.84 -3.32
N ALA A 168 5.03 -8.35 -3.12
CA ALA A 168 5.64 -8.50 -1.79
C ALA A 168 5.70 -7.20 -0.99
N GLY A 169 6.04 -6.06 -1.63
CA GLY A 169 6.01 -4.74 -0.98
C GLY A 169 4.60 -4.31 -0.60
N GLY A 170 3.58 -4.58 -1.43
CA GLY A 170 2.19 -4.32 -1.11
C GLY A 170 1.71 -5.12 0.11
N TYR A 171 2.04 -6.42 0.16
CA TYR A 171 1.76 -7.23 1.35
C TYR A 171 2.50 -6.73 2.59
N ALA A 172 3.73 -6.25 2.47
CA ALA A 172 4.46 -5.65 3.58
C ALA A 172 3.76 -4.39 4.13
N LEU A 173 3.18 -3.55 3.27
CA LEU A 173 2.35 -2.42 3.69
C LEU A 173 1.10 -2.87 4.46
N MET A 174 0.40 -3.90 3.97
CA MET A 174 -0.78 -4.45 4.65
C MET A 174 -0.43 -5.00 6.03
N VAL A 175 0.66 -5.76 6.13
CA VAL A 175 1.18 -6.30 7.41
C VAL A 175 1.58 -5.16 8.34
N SER A 176 2.26 -4.14 7.84
CA SER A 176 2.63 -2.95 8.62
C SER A 176 1.40 -2.27 9.24
N LEU A 177 0.36 -2.02 8.45
CA LEU A 177 -0.88 -1.41 8.95
C LEU A 177 -1.55 -2.31 10.00
N ALA A 178 -1.63 -3.62 9.74
CA ALA A 178 -2.20 -4.60 10.67
C ALA A 178 -1.45 -4.64 12.01
N LEU A 179 -0.11 -4.64 12.00
CA LEU A 179 0.71 -4.58 13.20
C LEU A 179 0.46 -3.30 14.00
N GLY A 180 0.31 -2.16 13.33
CA GLY A 180 -0.05 -0.89 13.95
C GLY A 180 -1.41 -0.97 14.69
N VAL A 181 -2.41 -1.55 14.03
CA VAL A 181 -3.74 -1.78 14.64
C VAL A 181 -3.63 -2.69 15.86
N VAL A 182 -2.92 -3.82 15.75
CA VAL A 182 -2.68 -4.75 16.86
C VAL A 182 -1.97 -4.05 18.02
N ALA A 183 -0.98 -3.19 17.75
CA ALA A 183 -0.29 -2.42 18.78
C ALA A 183 -1.26 -1.56 19.61
N VAL A 184 -2.20 -0.87 18.96
CA VAL A 184 -3.20 -0.04 19.64
C VAL A 184 -4.22 -0.87 20.40
N LEU A 185 -4.66 -2.02 19.85
CA LEU A 185 -5.61 -2.92 20.50
C LEU A 185 -5.03 -3.55 21.78
N LEU A 186 -3.79 -4.02 21.73
CA LEU A 186 -3.10 -4.60 22.89
C LEU A 186 -2.86 -3.58 24.00
N ASP A 187 -2.59 -2.32 23.62
CA ASP A 187 -2.43 -1.24 24.60
C ASP A 187 -3.75 -0.90 25.32
N GLY A 188 -4.88 -1.05 24.63
CA GLY A 188 -6.21 -0.75 25.16
C GLY A 188 -6.76 -1.78 26.15
N ARG A 189 -6.23 -3.00 26.17
CA ARG A 189 -6.69 -4.08 27.05
C ARG A 189 -6.12 -4.01 28.48
N ARG A 190 -5.22 -3.09 28.78
CA ARG A 190 -4.73 -2.92 30.14
C ARG A 190 -5.79 -2.22 30.98
N LYS A 191 -6.39 -2.95 31.95
CA LYS A 191 -7.19 -2.36 33.03
C LYS A 191 -6.28 -1.40 33.82
N PRO A 192 -6.81 -0.23 34.30
CA PRO A 192 -6.08 0.58 35.23
C PRO A 192 -5.65 -0.28 36.43
N VAL A 193 -4.38 -0.26 36.79
CA VAL A 193 -3.93 -0.84 38.06
C VAL A 193 -4.63 0.00 39.12
N GLU A 194 -5.62 -0.60 39.80
CA GLU A 194 -6.27 -0.03 40.96
C GLU A 194 -5.16 0.17 42.00
N ARG A 195 -4.70 1.41 42.17
CA ARG A 195 -3.79 1.75 43.25
C ARG A 195 -4.56 1.51 44.54
N THR A 196 -4.38 0.36 45.11
CA THR A 196 -4.80 0.12 46.49
C THR A 196 -4.01 1.12 47.35
N VAL A 197 -4.70 2.22 47.70
CA VAL A 197 -4.21 3.17 48.68
C VAL A 197 -4.23 2.42 50.01
N THR A 198 -3.12 1.80 50.36
CA THR A 198 -2.91 1.31 51.73
C THR A 198 -2.86 2.53 52.65
N VAL A 199 -4.00 2.86 53.23
CA VAL A 199 -4.09 3.85 54.30
C VAL A 199 -3.27 3.28 55.48
N PRO A 200 -2.23 3.98 55.94
CA PRO A 200 -1.44 3.49 57.09
C PRO A 200 -2.34 3.39 58.32
N GLU A 201 -2.37 2.26 58.95
CA GLU A 201 -3.18 1.88 60.12
C GLU A 201 -2.88 2.72 61.39
N ARG A 202 -1.97 3.69 61.33
CA ARG A 202 -1.56 4.53 62.45
C ARG A 202 -2.54 5.59 62.93
N ARG A 203 -3.73 5.70 62.37
CA ARG A 203 -4.74 6.72 62.82
C ARG A 203 -5.94 6.14 63.58
N ARG A 204 -5.98 4.81 63.89
CA ARG A 204 -7.09 4.24 64.68
C ARG A 204 -6.88 4.21 66.19
N ALA A 205 -5.71 4.62 66.69
CA ALA A 205 -5.39 4.53 68.14
C ALA A 205 -5.54 5.85 68.89
N ALA A 206 -6.11 6.89 68.33
CA ALA A 206 -6.20 8.23 68.98
C ALA A 206 -7.62 8.75 69.20
N VAL A 207 -8.66 7.91 69.21
CA VAL A 207 -10.06 8.33 69.50
C VAL A 207 -10.66 7.29 70.47
N VAL A 208 -9.99 6.98 71.57
CA VAL A 208 -10.62 6.38 72.76
C VAL A 208 -9.84 6.95 74.00
N LEU A 209 -10.27 8.13 74.43
CA LEU A 209 -10.23 8.64 75.79
C LEU A 209 -11.17 9.83 75.87
#